data_b6929d5f17e9dcc588b67ddc7c6ec55d
#
_entry.id   b6929d5f17e9dcc588b67ddc7c6ec55d
#
_cell.length_a   1.000
_cell.length_b   1.000
_cell.length_c   1.000
_cell.angle_alpha   90.00
_cell.angle_beta   90.00
_cell.angle_gamma   90.00
#
_symmetry.space_group_name_H-M   'P 1'
#
loop_
_entity.id
_entity.type
_entity.pdbx_description
1 polymer ?
#
loop_
_entity_poly.entity_id
_entity_poly.type
_entity_poly.pdbx_seq_one_letter_code
_entity_poly.pdbx_strand_id
1 'polypeptide(L)'
;MEYKDYIETTIVLYGDFDIQDNSQWEEWLRSMNGYMEKLCCPPTHFAVHSENVFTSLQIIPIREYHKKTDRAFLDDNGINHMELMQLPDEFEFAMYDYVARGCRIKDRIMDEANIHLSLPNDLFLKIDQDEFIEEQKKYITFRHGEIFTLTNDE
;
A
#
# COMPACT_ATOMS: atom_id res chain seq x y z
N MET A 1 0.90 14.79 23.17
CA MET A 1 0.41 14.62 21.79
C MET A 1 -1.10 14.73 21.85
N GLU A 2 -1.65 15.84 21.37
CA GLU A 2 -3.10 15.91 21.24
C GLU A 2 -3.51 14.92 20.16
N TYR A 3 -4.30 13.93 20.51
CA TYR A 3 -5.06 13.13 19.55
C TYR A 3 -6.01 14.09 18.83
N LYS A 4 -5.58 14.62 17.71
CA LYS A 4 -6.53 15.19 16.76
C LYS A 4 -7.41 14.04 16.30
N ASP A 5 -8.71 14.28 16.22
CA ASP A 5 -9.65 13.38 15.58
C ASP A 5 -9.12 13.03 14.18
N TYR A 6 -8.35 11.94 14.11
CA TYR A 6 -7.73 11.50 12.86
C TYR A 6 -8.81 10.77 12.06
N ILE A 7 -9.25 11.40 11.01
CA ILE A 7 -10.19 10.81 10.06
C ILE A 7 -9.40 10.33 8.86
N GLU A 8 -9.40 9.04 8.64
CA GLU A 8 -8.78 8.39 7.49
C GLU A 8 -9.85 7.94 6.50
N THR A 9 -9.64 8.19 5.24
CA THR A 9 -10.47 7.67 4.16
C THR A 9 -9.67 6.72 3.30
N THR A 10 -10.26 5.55 3.04
CA THR A 10 -9.65 4.47 2.28
C THR A 10 -10.46 4.17 1.03
N ILE A 11 -9.79 4.03 -0.09
CA ILE A 11 -10.32 3.42 -1.31
C ILE A 11 -9.70 2.05 -1.48
N VAL A 12 -10.53 1.02 -1.63
CA VAL A 12 -10.11 -0.37 -1.85
C VAL A 12 -10.67 -0.86 -3.17
N LEU A 13 -9.82 -1.47 -3.97
CA LEU A 13 -10.18 -2.13 -5.22
C LEU A 13 -9.93 -3.63 -5.08
N TYR A 14 -10.95 -4.43 -5.29
CA TYR A 14 -10.92 -5.88 -5.22
C TYR A 14 -10.96 -6.51 -6.60
N GLY A 15 -10.23 -7.60 -6.76
CA GLY A 15 -10.20 -8.34 -8.03
C GLY A 15 -9.15 -9.42 -8.05
N ASP A 16 -8.68 -9.76 -9.23
CA ASP A 16 -7.64 -10.75 -9.44
C ASP A 16 -6.37 -10.08 -9.95
N PHE A 17 -5.22 -10.46 -9.39
CA PHE A 17 -3.94 -10.14 -9.99
C PHE A 17 -3.47 -11.30 -10.85
N ASP A 18 -2.99 -11.01 -12.04
CA ASP A 18 -2.09 -11.89 -12.73
C ASP A 18 -0.66 -11.58 -12.28
N ILE A 19 -0.20 -12.31 -11.25
CA ILE A 19 1.14 -12.11 -10.67
C ILE A 19 2.05 -13.21 -11.19
N GLN A 20 2.24 -13.27 -12.47
CA GLN A 20 3.23 -14.19 -13.08
C GLN A 20 4.61 -13.53 -13.16
N ASP A 21 4.68 -12.23 -12.92
CA ASP A 21 5.90 -11.45 -13.13
C ASP A 21 6.12 -10.43 -12.00
N ASN A 22 7.27 -10.54 -11.34
CA ASN A 22 7.70 -9.59 -10.33
C ASN A 22 7.84 -8.15 -10.87
N SER A 23 7.99 -7.97 -12.18
CA SER A 23 8.04 -6.65 -12.80
C SER A 23 6.76 -5.84 -12.58
N GLN A 24 5.61 -6.50 -12.47
CA GLN A 24 4.34 -5.83 -12.13
C GLN A 24 4.32 -5.27 -10.71
N TRP A 25 4.96 -5.95 -9.76
CA TRP A 25 5.11 -5.43 -8.41
C TRP A 25 6.00 -4.20 -8.39
N GLU A 26 7.10 -4.24 -9.14
CA GLU A 26 8.02 -3.11 -9.24
C GLU A 26 7.38 -1.89 -9.93
N GLU A 27 6.65 -2.11 -11.01
CA GLU A 27 5.91 -1.04 -11.69
C GLU A 27 4.85 -0.42 -10.78
N TRP A 28 4.10 -1.25 -10.05
CA TRP A 28 3.11 -0.78 -9.10
C TRP A 28 3.74 0.06 -7.97
N LEU A 29 4.84 -0.41 -7.39
CA LEU A 29 5.57 0.33 -6.36
C LEU A 29 6.00 1.71 -6.86
N ARG A 30 6.54 1.76 -8.07
CA ARG A 30 6.97 3.01 -8.70
C ARG A 30 5.80 3.96 -8.95
N SER A 31 4.71 3.44 -9.46
CA SER A 31 3.49 4.19 -9.69
C SER A 31 2.91 4.75 -8.39
N MET A 32 2.79 3.90 -7.36
CA MET A 32 2.26 4.31 -6.06
C MET A 32 3.17 5.31 -5.35
N ASN A 33 4.48 5.12 -5.40
CA ASN A 33 5.43 6.08 -4.85
C ASN A 33 5.27 7.46 -5.50
N GLY A 34 5.22 7.51 -6.83
CA GLY A 34 5.01 8.76 -7.57
C GLY A 34 3.67 9.41 -7.24
N TYR A 35 2.63 8.61 -7.04
CA TYR A 35 1.32 9.10 -6.66
C TYR A 35 1.31 9.73 -5.25
N MET A 36 1.92 9.06 -4.28
CA MET A 36 2.06 9.59 -2.91
C MET A 36 2.94 10.86 -2.86
N GLU A 37 3.99 10.93 -3.66
CA GLU A 37 4.81 12.14 -3.80
C GLU A 37 3.99 13.33 -4.33
N LYS A 38 3.16 13.11 -5.34
CA LYS A 38 2.24 14.12 -5.88
C LYS A 38 1.26 14.66 -4.82
N LEU A 39 0.83 13.82 -3.90
CA LEU A 39 -0.06 14.18 -2.80
C LEU A 39 0.67 14.86 -1.62
N CYS A 40 1.96 15.15 -1.76
CA CYS A 40 2.81 15.68 -0.70
C CYS A 40 2.88 14.78 0.55
N CYS A 41 2.72 13.46 0.35
CA CYS A 41 2.89 12.45 1.39
C CYS A 41 3.90 11.36 0.95
N PRO A 42 5.17 11.73 0.68
CA PRO A 42 6.16 10.78 0.19
C PRO A 42 6.36 9.65 1.20
N PRO A 43 6.51 8.40 0.74
CA PRO A 43 6.74 7.28 1.64
C PRO A 43 8.03 7.44 2.45
N THR A 44 7.96 7.08 3.72
CA THR A 44 9.12 7.01 4.63
C THR A 44 9.54 5.58 4.90
N HIS A 45 8.60 4.64 4.78
CA HIS A 45 8.79 3.23 5.04
C HIS A 45 8.14 2.38 3.94
N PHE A 46 8.61 1.15 3.88
CA PHE A 46 8.16 0.13 2.96
C PHE A 46 7.95 -1.18 3.72
N ALA A 47 6.91 -1.91 3.39
CA ALA A 47 6.67 -3.24 3.93
C ALA A 47 6.56 -4.27 2.82
N VAL A 48 7.07 -5.46 3.07
CA VAL A 48 7.03 -6.58 2.14
C VAL A 48 6.79 -7.89 2.89
N HIS A 49 5.98 -8.76 2.29
CA HIS A 49 5.82 -10.15 2.69
C HIS A 49 5.92 -11.05 1.46
N SER A 50 6.65 -12.14 1.61
CA SER A 50 6.79 -13.17 0.58
C SER A 50 6.79 -14.57 1.20
N GLU A 51 6.55 -15.59 0.40
CA GLU A 51 6.43 -16.95 0.91
C GLU A 51 7.74 -17.54 1.43
N ASN A 52 8.83 -17.28 0.70
CA ASN A 52 10.09 -17.98 0.92
C ASN A 52 11.23 -17.08 1.43
N VAL A 53 11.13 -15.77 1.26
CA VAL A 53 12.19 -14.82 1.61
C VAL A 53 11.82 -13.96 2.80
N PHE A 54 10.65 -13.34 2.78
CA PHE A 54 10.13 -12.49 3.86
C PHE A 54 8.86 -13.12 4.43
N THR A 55 9.01 -14.21 5.16
CA THR A 55 7.91 -15.00 5.70
C THR A 55 7.10 -14.31 6.80
N SER A 56 7.63 -13.24 7.36
CA SER A 56 6.90 -12.28 8.20
C SER A 56 6.95 -10.89 7.56
N LEU A 57 5.92 -10.08 7.77
CA LEU A 57 5.89 -8.72 7.25
C LEU A 57 7.05 -7.90 7.83
N GLN A 58 7.92 -7.40 6.96
CA GLN A 58 9.05 -6.56 7.33
C GLN A 58 8.73 -5.11 7.02
N ILE A 59 8.81 -4.24 8.03
CA ILE A 59 8.70 -2.77 7.87
C ILE A 59 10.11 -2.20 7.93
N ILE A 60 10.52 -1.53 6.87
CA ILE A 60 11.87 -1.01 6.70
C ILE A 60 11.85 0.45 6.22
N PRO A 61 12.88 1.24 6.54
CA PRO A 61 13.02 2.58 5.99
C PRO A 61 13.08 2.57 4.46
N ILE A 62 12.46 3.54 3.83
CA ILE A 62 12.40 3.63 2.36
C ILE A 62 13.78 3.68 1.69
N ARG A 63 14.81 4.19 2.38
CA ARG A 63 16.19 4.20 1.89
C ARG A 63 16.77 2.81 1.61
N GLU A 64 16.21 1.77 2.25
CA GLU A 64 16.63 0.37 2.07
C GLU A 64 15.79 -0.39 1.02
N TYR A 65 14.83 0.28 0.45
CA TYR A 65 13.84 -0.25 -0.49
C TYR A 65 14.48 -1.08 -1.62
N HIS A 66 15.47 -0.54 -2.37
CA HIS A 66 16.08 -1.26 -3.49
C HIS A 66 16.73 -2.57 -3.07
N LYS A 67 17.47 -2.56 -1.97
CA LYS A 67 18.17 -3.75 -1.46
C LYS A 67 17.18 -4.86 -1.05
N LYS A 68 16.04 -4.48 -0.51
CA LYS A 68 15.04 -5.44 -0.03
C LYS A 68 14.14 -5.94 -1.15
N THR A 69 13.76 -5.08 -2.09
CA THR A 69 13.00 -5.51 -3.28
C THR A 69 13.80 -6.45 -4.15
N ASP A 70 15.08 -6.19 -4.39
CA ASP A 70 15.95 -7.09 -5.13
C ASP A 70 15.95 -8.48 -4.50
N ARG A 71 16.01 -8.55 -3.18
CA ARG A 71 15.94 -9.81 -2.45
C ARG A 71 14.55 -10.47 -2.52
N ALA A 72 13.49 -9.69 -2.42
CA ALA A 72 12.12 -10.20 -2.52
C ALA A 72 11.82 -10.77 -3.91
N PHE A 73 12.36 -10.15 -4.96
CA PHE A 73 12.17 -10.60 -6.34
C PHE A 73 12.94 -11.89 -6.69
N LEU A 74 13.83 -12.35 -5.83
CA LEU A 74 14.40 -13.70 -5.92
C LEU A 74 13.41 -14.80 -5.54
N ASP A 75 12.31 -14.45 -4.88
CA ASP A 75 11.22 -15.36 -4.56
C ASP A 75 10.25 -15.43 -5.74
N ASP A 76 10.45 -16.42 -6.63
CA ASP A 76 9.64 -16.60 -7.84
C ASP A 76 8.15 -16.59 -7.52
N ASN A 77 7.47 -15.48 -7.84
CA ASN A 77 6.02 -15.27 -7.62
C ASN A 77 5.54 -15.46 -6.16
N GLY A 78 6.47 -15.45 -5.21
CA GLY A 78 6.16 -15.62 -3.80
C GLY A 78 5.74 -14.36 -3.06
N ILE A 79 5.77 -13.19 -3.73
CA ILE A 79 5.40 -11.93 -3.10
C ILE A 79 3.88 -11.87 -2.92
N ASN A 80 3.44 -11.67 -1.67
CA ASN A 80 2.03 -11.60 -1.31
C ASN A 80 1.56 -10.19 -0.97
N HIS A 81 2.47 -9.35 -0.44
CA HIS A 81 2.11 -8.05 0.08
C HIS A 81 3.27 -7.08 -0.13
N MET A 82 2.97 -5.92 -0.67
CA MET A 82 3.84 -4.75 -0.65
C MET A 82 3.03 -3.51 -0.24
N GLU A 83 3.64 -2.68 0.57
CA GLU A 83 3.02 -1.49 1.13
C GLU A 83 4.01 -0.35 1.22
N LEU A 84 3.59 0.84 0.83
CA LEU A 84 4.30 2.09 1.04
C LEU A 84 3.57 2.90 2.10
N MET A 85 4.31 3.45 3.07
CA MET A 85 3.77 4.16 4.21
C MET A 85 4.50 5.47 4.44
N GLN A 86 3.76 6.49 4.85
CA GLN A 86 4.33 7.64 5.51
C GLN A 86 4.06 7.52 7.01
N LEU A 87 5.12 7.39 7.80
CA LEU A 87 5.06 7.27 9.26
C LEU A 87 5.64 8.52 9.92
N PRO A 88 5.18 8.89 11.12
CA PRO A 88 5.77 9.99 11.88
C PRO A 88 7.20 9.66 12.32
N ASP A 89 8.01 10.70 12.60
CA ASP A 89 9.43 10.58 12.96
C ASP A 89 9.66 9.74 14.23
N GLU A 90 8.70 9.73 15.16
CA GLU A 90 8.74 8.96 16.40
C GLU A 90 7.87 7.70 16.31
N PHE A 91 8.07 6.93 15.25
CA PHE A 91 7.34 5.68 15.06
C PHE A 91 7.77 4.63 16.08
N GLU A 92 6.90 4.33 17.04
CA GLU A 92 6.98 3.14 17.88
C GLU A 92 6.11 2.02 17.31
N PHE A 93 6.66 0.82 17.21
CA PHE A 93 6.11 -0.35 16.51
C PHE A 93 4.68 -0.77 16.92
N ALA A 94 4.12 -0.23 17.97
CA ALA A 94 2.83 -0.62 18.54
C ALA A 94 1.67 0.32 18.20
N MET A 95 1.91 1.42 17.54
CA MET A 95 0.88 2.39 17.21
C MET A 95 0.80 2.60 15.69
N TYR A 96 -0.23 2.08 15.08
CA TYR A 96 -0.47 2.15 13.63
C TYR A 96 -1.09 3.48 13.19
N ASP A 97 -0.52 4.57 13.59
CA ASP A 97 -0.93 5.88 13.07
C ASP A 97 -0.26 6.11 11.72
N TYR A 98 -0.74 5.41 10.69
CA TYR A 98 -0.34 5.67 9.32
C TYR A 98 -0.81 7.07 8.92
N VAL A 99 0.10 7.90 8.47
CA VAL A 99 -0.27 9.20 7.89
C VAL A 99 -0.82 9.02 6.47
N ALA A 100 -0.27 8.05 5.74
CA ALA A 100 -0.74 7.65 4.42
C ALA A 100 -0.17 6.28 4.07
N ARG A 101 -0.90 5.46 3.32
CA ARG A 101 -0.39 4.19 2.81
C ARG A 101 -1.02 3.81 1.48
N GLY A 102 -0.19 3.22 0.62
CA GLY A 102 -0.62 2.49 -0.54
C GLY A 102 -0.23 1.02 -0.38
N CYS A 103 -1.14 0.11 -0.65
CA CYS A 103 -0.96 -1.31 -0.40
C CYS A 103 -1.48 -2.15 -1.56
N ARG A 104 -0.76 -3.22 -1.86
CA ARG A 104 -1.19 -4.27 -2.78
C ARG A 104 -1.04 -5.61 -2.10
N ILE A 105 -2.13 -6.34 -1.98
CA ILE A 105 -2.21 -7.59 -1.25
C ILE A 105 -2.80 -8.68 -2.14
N LYS A 106 -2.12 -9.83 -2.20
CA LYS A 106 -2.67 -11.08 -2.71
C LYS A 106 -3.08 -11.93 -1.50
N ASP A 107 -4.36 -12.01 -1.24
CA ASP A 107 -4.88 -12.84 -0.17
C ASP A 107 -5.22 -14.23 -0.71
N ARG A 108 -4.56 -15.25 -0.17
CA ARG A 108 -4.81 -16.65 -0.52
C ARG A 108 -6.02 -17.25 0.19
N ILE A 109 -6.37 -16.70 1.33
CA ILE A 109 -7.48 -17.21 2.16
C ILE A 109 -8.82 -16.77 1.60
N MET A 110 -8.85 -15.54 1.08
CA MET A 110 -10.08 -14.90 0.59
C MET A 110 -10.28 -15.06 -0.92
N ASP A 111 -9.34 -15.67 -1.64
CA ASP A 111 -9.33 -15.74 -3.12
C ASP A 111 -9.50 -14.38 -3.82
N GLU A 112 -9.33 -13.30 -3.08
CA GLU A 112 -9.57 -11.95 -3.56
C GLU A 112 -8.40 -11.05 -3.25
N ALA A 113 -7.67 -10.68 -4.30
CA ALA A 113 -6.60 -9.71 -4.18
C ALA A 113 -7.18 -8.29 -4.05
N ASN A 114 -6.43 -7.39 -3.46
CA ASN A 114 -6.85 -6.00 -3.36
C ASN A 114 -5.69 -5.02 -3.50
N ILE A 115 -6.03 -3.83 -3.94
CA ILE A 115 -5.18 -2.65 -3.88
C ILE A 115 -5.93 -1.60 -3.08
N HIS A 116 -5.28 -0.97 -2.11
CA HIS A 116 -5.89 0.12 -1.39
C HIS A 116 -4.97 1.32 -1.20
N LEU A 117 -5.58 2.47 -1.05
CA LEU A 117 -4.95 3.72 -0.67
C LEU A 117 -5.70 4.30 0.51
N SER A 118 -5.02 4.50 1.62
CA SER A 118 -5.54 5.13 2.83
C SER A 118 -4.84 6.45 3.05
N LEU A 119 -5.59 7.51 3.24
CA LEU A 119 -5.09 8.88 3.41
C LEU A 119 -5.87 9.59 4.51
N PRO A 120 -5.23 10.57 5.20
CA PRO A 120 -6.00 11.57 5.93
C PRO A 120 -7.08 12.14 5.03
N ASN A 121 -8.28 12.36 5.57
CA ASN A 121 -9.44 12.75 4.76
C ASN A 121 -9.24 14.04 3.96
N ASP A 122 -8.50 14.99 4.49
CA ASP A 122 -8.18 16.24 3.79
C ASP A 122 -7.29 16.02 2.55
N LEU A 123 -6.39 15.04 2.58
CA LEU A 123 -5.61 14.62 1.42
C LEU A 123 -6.47 13.78 0.45
N PHE A 124 -7.32 12.91 0.98
CA PHE A 124 -8.20 12.08 0.16
C PHE A 124 -9.13 12.92 -0.72
N LEU A 125 -9.63 14.04 -0.21
CA LEU A 125 -10.49 14.95 -0.97
C LEU A 125 -9.77 15.65 -2.14
N LYS A 126 -8.45 15.61 -2.20
CA LYS A 126 -7.65 16.19 -3.28
C LYS A 126 -7.35 15.22 -4.42
N ILE A 127 -7.63 13.93 -4.25
CA ILE A 127 -7.38 12.94 -5.29
C ILE A 127 -8.49 12.95 -6.35
N ASP A 128 -8.11 12.66 -7.58
CA ASP A 128 -9.03 12.28 -8.63
C ASP A 128 -9.25 10.75 -8.53
N GLN A 129 -10.41 10.35 -8.02
CA GLN A 129 -10.74 8.94 -7.78
C GLN A 129 -10.78 8.13 -9.08
N ASP A 130 -11.30 8.72 -10.15
CA ASP A 130 -11.40 8.04 -11.45
C ASP A 130 -10.01 7.83 -12.05
N GLU A 131 -9.13 8.82 -11.95
CA GLU A 131 -7.73 8.69 -12.38
C GLU A 131 -7.00 7.59 -11.59
N PHE A 132 -7.17 7.55 -10.27
CA PHE A 132 -6.59 6.51 -9.43
C PHE A 132 -7.09 5.12 -9.83
N ILE A 133 -8.39 4.94 -10.00
CA ILE A 133 -8.98 3.66 -10.39
C ILE A 133 -8.47 3.21 -11.77
N GLU A 134 -8.45 4.10 -12.74
CA GLU A 134 -7.94 3.78 -14.09
C GLU A 134 -6.46 3.38 -14.08
N GLU A 135 -5.64 4.04 -13.27
CA GLU A 135 -4.23 3.67 -13.11
C GLU A 135 -4.08 2.29 -12.48
N GLN A 136 -4.88 1.98 -11.44
CA GLN A 136 -4.80 0.69 -10.75
C GLN A 136 -5.33 -0.49 -11.56
N LYS A 137 -6.21 -0.26 -12.54
CA LYS A 137 -6.68 -1.29 -13.46
C LYS A 137 -5.58 -1.97 -14.27
N LYS A 138 -4.41 -1.35 -14.37
CA LYS A 138 -3.22 -1.96 -14.97
C LYS A 138 -2.66 -3.13 -14.15
N TYR A 139 -2.97 -3.18 -12.85
CA TYR A 139 -2.37 -4.11 -11.89
C TYR A 139 -3.37 -5.08 -11.28
N ILE A 140 -4.65 -4.84 -11.46
CA ILE A 140 -5.73 -5.67 -10.93
C ILE A 140 -6.87 -5.77 -11.94
N THR A 141 -7.38 -6.98 -12.15
CA THR A 141 -8.64 -7.18 -12.85
C THR A 141 -9.77 -6.85 -11.88
N PHE A 142 -10.23 -5.63 -11.95
CA PHE A 142 -11.17 -5.02 -11.02
C PHE A 142 -12.56 -5.65 -11.11
N ARG A 143 -13.11 -6.07 -9.98
CA ARG A 143 -14.48 -6.58 -9.85
C ARG A 143 -15.39 -5.62 -9.12
N HIS A 144 -14.96 -5.11 -7.97
CA HIS A 144 -15.69 -4.12 -7.19
C HIS A 144 -14.72 -3.29 -6.32
N GLY A 145 -15.20 -2.18 -5.81
CA GLY A 145 -14.44 -1.33 -4.91
C GLY A 145 -15.32 -0.70 -3.85
N GLU A 146 -14.68 -0.24 -2.81
CA GLU A 146 -15.31 0.44 -1.68
C GLU A 146 -14.53 1.69 -1.31
N ILE A 147 -15.26 2.71 -0.86
CA ILE A 147 -14.69 3.88 -0.22
C ILE A 147 -15.33 4.00 1.16
N PHE A 148 -14.52 4.06 2.18
CA PHE A 148 -15.00 4.21 3.55
C PHE A 148 -14.12 5.14 4.36
N THR A 149 -14.70 5.74 5.36
CA THR A 149 -14.03 6.66 6.28
C THR A 149 -14.10 6.09 7.69
N LEU A 150 -12.97 6.04 8.36
CA LEU A 150 -12.84 5.59 9.74
C LEU A 150 -12.37 6.74 10.63
N THR A 151 -12.89 6.76 11.86
CA THR A 151 -12.42 7.61 12.94
C THR A 151 -11.66 6.77 13.96
N ASN A 152 -10.80 7.38 14.77
CA ASN A 152 -10.03 6.66 15.78
C ASN A 152 -10.87 6.02 16.90
N ASP A 153 -12.18 6.29 16.94
CA ASP A 153 -13.12 5.76 17.93
C ASP A 153 -13.85 4.49 17.47
N GLU A 154 -13.53 3.95 16.29
CA GLU A 154 -14.17 2.75 15.72
C GLU A 154 -13.15 1.58 15.61
#